data_5674c64f9094d519eaa4eea855be79c3
#
_entry.id   5674c64f9094d519eaa4eea855be79c3
#
_cell.length_a   1.000
_cell.length_b   1.000
_cell.length_c   1.000
_cell.angle_alpha   90.00
_cell.angle_beta   90.00
_cell.angle_gamma   90.00
#
_symmetry.space_group_name_H-M   'P 1'
#
loop_
_entity.id
_entity.type
_entity.pdbx_description
1 polymer ?
#
loop_
_entity_poly.entity_id
_entity_poly.type
_entity_poly.pdbx_seq_one_letter_code
_entity_poly.pdbx_strand_id
1 'polypeptide(L)'
;MLWHEAIGHGFAMLADEYARKNGKIPDAERLNMVDLQNYGFYSNISFSSDVKKSKWADFAADSRYKSEHLGCYKGAACYASGAYRPTSNSIMNSGDSFDVVARSMIYKRCMRLAYGDSWKFNYEDFVKFDLEKAKAEYQAYKERYPDDYSTSKRFCAPPRFEDSDSWQRVNKPAK
;
A
#
# COMPACT_ATOMS: atom_id res chain seq x y z
N MET A 1 -9.64 -4.81 -6.66
CA MET A 1 -9.50 -6.23 -6.31
C MET A 1 -8.21 -6.85 -6.85
N LEU A 2 -7.90 -6.79 -8.16
CA LEU A 2 -6.66 -7.38 -8.71
C LEU A 2 -5.37 -6.83 -8.05
N TRP A 3 -5.26 -5.52 -7.84
CA TRP A 3 -4.09 -4.90 -7.19
C TRP A 3 -3.92 -5.33 -5.74
N HIS A 4 -5.01 -5.47 -4.99
CA HIS A 4 -5.01 -5.96 -3.62
C HIS A 4 -4.45 -7.39 -3.56
N GLU A 5 -5.03 -8.31 -4.34
CA GLU A 5 -4.67 -9.73 -4.31
C GLU A 5 -3.31 -10.00 -4.95
N ALA A 6 -3.11 -9.55 -6.20
CA ALA A 6 -1.91 -9.91 -6.95
C ALA A 6 -0.68 -9.12 -6.51
N ILE A 7 -0.81 -7.80 -6.34
CA ILE A 7 0.33 -6.96 -5.97
C ILE A 7 0.47 -6.89 -4.45
N GLY A 8 -0.61 -6.69 -3.70
CA GLY A 8 -0.57 -6.61 -2.25
C GLY A 8 -0.14 -7.93 -1.62
N HIS A 9 -0.95 -8.95 -1.70
CA HIS A 9 -0.64 -10.25 -1.09
C HIS A 9 0.39 -11.05 -1.88
N GLY A 10 0.17 -11.24 -3.17
CA GLY A 10 0.98 -12.16 -3.98
C GLY A 10 2.41 -11.67 -4.21
N PHE A 11 2.60 -10.40 -4.54
CA PHE A 11 3.92 -9.86 -4.86
C PHE A 11 4.62 -9.23 -3.66
N ALA A 12 3.97 -8.28 -2.98
CA ALA A 12 4.58 -7.51 -1.91
C ALA A 12 4.43 -8.14 -0.51
N MET A 13 3.70 -9.27 -0.39
CA MET A 13 3.51 -10.02 0.85
C MET A 13 2.89 -9.18 1.97
N LEU A 14 1.96 -8.27 1.60
CA LEU A 14 1.25 -7.42 2.54
C LEU A 14 0.17 -8.19 3.28
N ALA A 15 -0.13 -7.77 4.51
CA ALA A 15 -1.30 -8.21 5.26
C ALA A 15 -2.52 -7.36 4.89
N ASP A 16 -3.72 -7.90 5.16
CA ASP A 16 -4.95 -7.13 5.15
C ASP A 16 -4.93 -6.03 6.22
N GLU A 17 -5.34 -4.83 5.84
CA GLU A 17 -5.43 -3.67 6.72
C GLU A 17 -6.87 -3.39 7.18
N TYR A 18 -7.78 -4.35 6.99
CA TYR A 18 -9.16 -4.28 7.46
C TYR A 18 -9.44 -5.27 8.61
N ALA A 19 -10.60 -5.10 9.23
CA ALA A 19 -11.13 -6.00 10.24
C ALA A 19 -12.43 -6.67 9.74
N ARG A 20 -12.45 -7.99 9.70
CA ARG A 20 -13.67 -8.80 9.44
C ARG A 20 -14.14 -9.51 10.71
N LYS A 21 -13.22 -9.83 11.61
CA LYS A 21 -13.49 -10.54 12.86
C LYS A 21 -13.58 -9.55 14.01
N ASN A 22 -14.63 -9.62 14.78
CA ASN A 22 -14.74 -8.91 16.06
C ASN A 22 -13.76 -9.50 17.06
N GLY A 23 -13.16 -8.64 17.90
CA GLY A 23 -12.26 -9.08 18.95
C GLY A 23 -10.78 -8.81 18.64
N LYS A 24 -9.95 -9.37 19.51
CA LYS A 24 -8.48 -9.24 19.46
C LYS A 24 -7.88 -10.41 18.69
N ILE A 25 -6.79 -10.14 17.95
CA ILE A 25 -6.00 -11.20 17.32
C ILE A 25 -5.49 -12.19 18.37
N PRO A 26 -5.65 -13.52 18.17
CA PRO A 26 -5.11 -14.53 19.07
C PRO A 26 -3.59 -14.44 19.20
N ASP A 27 -3.06 -14.69 20.41
CA ASP A 27 -1.62 -14.56 20.65
C ASP A 27 -0.79 -15.51 19.78
N ALA A 28 -1.26 -16.72 19.52
CA ALA A 28 -0.57 -17.68 18.64
C ALA A 28 -0.47 -17.16 17.21
N GLU A 29 -1.55 -16.58 16.66
CA GLU A 29 -1.57 -16.01 15.31
C GLU A 29 -0.67 -14.76 15.24
N ARG A 30 -0.74 -13.91 16.27
CA ARG A 30 0.14 -12.74 16.39
C ARG A 30 1.62 -13.13 16.40
N LEU A 31 2.01 -14.13 17.18
CA LEU A 31 3.40 -14.61 17.27
C LEU A 31 3.87 -15.16 15.92
N ASN A 32 3.05 -15.97 15.25
CA ASN A 32 3.36 -16.47 13.92
C ASN A 32 3.56 -15.33 12.91
N MET A 33 2.71 -14.30 12.94
CA MET A 33 2.89 -13.14 12.07
C MET A 33 4.14 -12.32 12.40
N VAL A 34 4.51 -12.19 13.68
CA VAL A 34 5.77 -11.55 14.11
C VAL A 34 6.98 -12.32 13.56
N ASP A 35 6.95 -13.65 13.60
CA ASP A 35 8.02 -14.46 13.01
C ASP A 35 8.12 -14.28 11.50
N LEU A 36 7.00 -14.27 10.80
CA LEU A 36 6.95 -14.01 9.37
C LEU A 36 7.45 -12.60 8.99
N GLN A 37 7.24 -11.61 9.88
CA GLN A 37 7.78 -10.26 9.67
C GLN A 37 9.33 -10.22 9.63
N ASN A 38 10.01 -11.17 10.28
CA ASN A 38 11.46 -11.29 10.20
C ASN A 38 11.94 -11.69 8.80
N TYR A 39 11.08 -12.33 8.01
CA TYR A 39 11.32 -12.70 6.62
C TYR A 39 10.76 -11.69 5.61
N GLY A 40 10.25 -10.55 6.08
CA GLY A 40 9.74 -9.48 5.23
C GLY A 40 8.26 -9.57 4.87
N PHE A 41 7.51 -10.55 5.41
CA PHE A 41 6.05 -10.61 5.24
C PHE A 41 5.36 -9.61 6.17
N TYR A 42 4.17 -9.16 5.82
CA TYR A 42 3.23 -8.41 6.67
C TYR A 42 3.83 -7.19 7.37
N SER A 43 4.84 -6.57 6.77
CA SER A 43 5.51 -5.41 7.37
C SER A 43 4.67 -4.11 7.29
N ASN A 44 3.52 -4.16 6.63
CA ASN A 44 2.52 -3.09 6.59
C ASN A 44 1.59 -3.07 7.81
N ILE A 45 1.75 -4.01 8.76
CA ILE A 45 1.00 -3.99 10.02
C ILE A 45 1.93 -3.98 11.23
N SER A 46 1.43 -3.45 12.36
CA SER A 46 2.13 -3.40 13.64
C SER A 46 1.27 -4.01 14.74
N PHE A 47 1.92 -4.61 15.74
CA PHE A 47 1.27 -5.08 16.96
C PHE A 47 1.44 -4.10 18.14
N SER A 48 2.03 -2.92 17.88
CA SER A 48 2.12 -1.79 18.80
C SER A 48 1.25 -0.66 18.33
N SER A 49 0.56 0.01 19.25
CA SER A 49 -0.16 1.26 18.98
C SER A 49 0.75 2.49 18.95
N ASP A 50 2.02 2.32 19.32
CA ASP A 50 3.02 3.38 19.30
C ASP A 50 3.66 3.46 17.92
N VAL A 51 3.44 4.55 17.21
CA VAL A 51 3.98 4.77 15.85
C VAL A 51 5.51 4.75 15.84
N LYS A 52 6.16 5.17 16.92
CA LYS A 52 7.63 5.15 17.02
C LYS A 52 8.22 3.73 17.09
N LYS A 53 7.39 2.74 17.44
CA LYS A 53 7.75 1.30 17.48
C LYS A 53 7.25 0.55 16.25
N SER A 54 6.56 1.23 15.34
CA SER A 54 6.10 0.63 14.10
C SER A 54 7.23 0.51 13.06
N LYS A 55 7.03 -0.34 12.07
CA LYS A 55 7.99 -0.51 10.96
C LYS A 55 8.01 0.69 9.99
N TRP A 56 7.11 1.64 10.17
CA TRP A 56 7.00 2.87 9.37
C TRP A 56 7.28 4.14 10.18
N ALA A 57 7.96 4.01 11.32
CA ALA A 57 8.31 5.15 12.17
C ALA A 57 9.08 6.23 11.42
N ASP A 58 10.01 5.84 10.54
CA ASP A 58 10.80 6.76 9.73
C ASP A 58 9.92 7.56 8.75
N PHE A 59 8.99 6.90 8.07
CA PHE A 59 8.02 7.57 7.19
C PHE A 59 7.09 8.51 7.97
N ALA A 60 6.64 8.09 9.15
CA ALA A 60 5.77 8.90 10.00
C ALA A 60 6.47 10.15 10.54
N ALA A 61 7.79 10.10 10.72
CA ALA A 61 8.62 11.25 11.15
C ALA A 61 9.00 12.16 9.98
N ASP A 62 8.93 11.70 8.75
CA ASP A 62 9.35 12.45 7.57
C ASP A 62 8.26 13.42 7.09
N SER A 63 8.59 14.71 7.10
CA SER A 63 7.67 15.77 6.66
C SER A 63 7.23 15.65 5.21
N ARG A 64 7.98 14.97 4.36
CA ARG A 64 7.66 14.71 2.94
C ARG A 64 6.42 13.83 2.78
N TYR A 65 6.12 12.99 3.78
CA TYR A 65 4.95 12.09 3.83
C TYR A 65 3.85 12.56 4.77
N LYS A 66 3.89 13.81 5.23
CA LYS A 66 2.88 14.36 6.14
C LYS A 66 1.44 14.23 5.62
N SER A 67 1.26 14.32 4.30
CA SER A 67 -0.05 14.17 3.65
C SER A 67 -0.60 12.74 3.68
N GLU A 68 0.22 11.74 3.95
CA GLU A 68 -0.21 10.35 4.11
C GLU A 68 -0.90 10.10 5.45
N HIS A 69 -0.78 11.03 6.42
CA HIS A 69 -1.37 10.92 7.75
C HIS A 69 -1.03 9.60 8.45
N LEU A 70 0.26 9.21 8.40
CA LEU A 70 0.73 7.96 8.99
C LEU A 70 0.55 7.94 10.51
N GLY A 71 0.07 6.81 11.00
CA GLY A 71 -0.20 6.57 12.42
C GLY A 71 -0.25 5.08 12.74
N CYS A 72 -0.90 4.72 13.84
CA CYS A 72 -1.26 3.34 14.17
C CYS A 72 -2.77 3.25 14.32
N TYR A 73 -3.44 3.01 13.21
CA TYR A 73 -4.89 2.89 13.16
C TYR A 73 -5.32 1.48 13.58
N LYS A 74 -6.21 1.40 14.54
CA LYS A 74 -6.69 0.14 15.10
C LYS A 74 -7.45 -0.70 14.06
N GLY A 75 -7.20 -2.00 14.05
CA GLY A 75 -7.84 -2.96 13.15
C GLY A 75 -6.99 -3.25 11.92
N ALA A 76 -6.43 -4.45 11.88
CA ALA A 76 -5.65 -5.03 10.78
C ALA A 76 -5.56 -6.55 10.97
N ALA A 77 -4.94 -7.26 10.02
CA ALA A 77 -4.85 -8.72 10.01
C ALA A 77 -6.20 -9.41 10.19
N CYS A 78 -7.24 -8.83 9.62
CA CYS A 78 -8.63 -9.27 9.75
C CYS A 78 -9.25 -9.14 11.16
N TYR A 79 -8.58 -8.56 12.16
CA TYR A 79 -9.07 -8.41 13.54
C TYR A 79 -9.35 -6.96 13.90
N ALA A 80 -10.41 -6.75 14.70
CA ALA A 80 -10.81 -5.40 15.15
C ALA A 80 -9.82 -4.78 16.15
N SER A 81 -8.97 -5.59 16.81
CA SER A 81 -7.98 -5.08 17.77
C SER A 81 -6.75 -5.98 17.91
N GLY A 82 -5.68 -5.42 18.48
CA GLY A 82 -4.40 -6.11 18.68
C GLY A 82 -3.45 -6.04 17.49
N ALA A 83 -3.93 -5.54 16.34
CA ALA A 83 -3.11 -5.19 15.19
C ALA A 83 -3.51 -3.80 14.68
N TYR A 84 -2.55 -3.10 14.09
CA TYR A 84 -2.66 -1.71 13.66
C TYR A 84 -2.11 -1.57 12.23
N ARG A 85 -2.73 -0.67 11.46
CA ARG A 85 -2.35 -0.32 10.09
C ARG A 85 -1.77 1.09 10.00
N PRO A 86 -0.99 1.42 8.97
CA PRO A 86 -0.29 2.70 8.89
C PRO A 86 -1.20 3.89 8.58
N THR A 87 -2.27 3.67 7.82
CA THR A 87 -3.19 4.71 7.36
C THR A 87 -4.65 4.35 7.64
N SER A 88 -5.52 5.35 7.62
CA SER A 88 -6.97 5.11 7.74
C SER A 88 -7.54 4.40 6.52
N ASN A 89 -6.93 4.60 5.35
CA ASN A 89 -7.43 4.12 4.07
C ASN A 89 -6.28 3.78 3.12
N SER A 90 -6.21 2.54 2.67
CA SER A 90 -5.28 2.04 1.66
C SER A 90 -5.97 0.96 0.82
N ILE A 91 -5.35 0.53 -0.28
CA ILE A 91 -5.88 -0.56 -1.10
C ILE A 91 -5.95 -1.89 -0.32
N MET A 92 -5.09 -2.05 0.71
CA MET A 92 -5.12 -3.22 1.61
C MET A 92 -6.24 -3.15 2.66
N ASN A 93 -7.03 -2.07 2.66
CA ASN A 93 -8.23 -1.88 3.46
C ASN A 93 -9.45 -1.65 2.55
N SER A 94 -9.79 -0.40 2.29
CA SER A 94 -10.98 -0.02 1.52
C SER A 94 -10.70 1.10 0.51
N GLY A 95 -9.43 1.51 0.38
CA GLY A 95 -8.98 2.54 -0.54
C GLY A 95 -8.68 2.01 -1.95
N ASP A 96 -8.27 2.92 -2.78
CA ASP A 96 -7.95 2.72 -4.19
C ASP A 96 -6.45 2.84 -4.51
N SER A 97 -5.62 3.14 -3.51
CA SER A 97 -4.16 3.31 -3.66
C SER A 97 -3.37 2.66 -2.53
N PHE A 98 -2.14 2.27 -2.82
CA PHE A 98 -1.17 1.85 -1.81
C PHE A 98 -0.63 3.08 -1.07
N ASP A 99 -0.58 3.03 0.26
CA ASP A 99 0.14 4.01 1.06
C ASP A 99 1.67 3.85 0.90
N VAL A 100 2.44 4.78 1.45
CA VAL A 100 3.90 4.77 1.31
C VAL A 100 4.55 3.53 1.91
N VAL A 101 3.97 2.95 2.97
CA VAL A 101 4.50 1.73 3.60
C VAL A 101 4.40 0.56 2.62
N ALA A 102 3.23 0.36 2.04
CA ALA A 102 2.99 -0.66 1.02
C ALA A 102 3.86 -0.41 -0.24
N ARG A 103 3.95 0.84 -0.73
CA ARG A 103 4.81 1.20 -1.88
C ARG A 103 6.27 0.90 -1.60
N SER A 104 6.76 1.14 -0.37
CA SER A 104 8.13 0.80 0.00
C SER A 104 8.40 -0.70 -0.02
N MET A 105 7.43 -1.53 0.34
CA MET A 105 7.57 -2.99 0.27
C MET A 105 7.57 -3.49 -1.16
N ILE A 106 6.70 -2.96 -2.02
CA ILE A 106 6.71 -3.23 -3.46
C ILE A 106 8.08 -2.86 -4.05
N TYR A 107 8.59 -1.67 -3.75
CA TYR A 107 9.91 -1.22 -4.19
C TYR A 107 11.02 -2.18 -3.74
N LYS A 108 11.07 -2.53 -2.44
CA LYS A 108 12.06 -3.48 -1.90
C LYS A 108 12.01 -4.82 -2.63
N ARG A 109 10.82 -5.30 -2.95
CA ARG A 109 10.64 -6.56 -3.68
C ARG A 109 11.17 -6.46 -5.11
N CYS A 110 10.83 -5.39 -5.84
CA CYS A 110 11.34 -5.13 -7.18
C CYS A 110 12.87 -5.06 -7.21
N MET A 111 13.46 -4.30 -6.28
CA MET A 111 14.90 -4.10 -6.22
C MET A 111 15.66 -5.38 -5.88
N ARG A 112 15.13 -6.21 -4.98
CA ARG A 112 15.73 -7.53 -4.67
C ARG A 112 15.66 -8.48 -5.86
N LEU A 113 14.57 -8.48 -6.62
CA LEU A 113 14.45 -9.29 -7.82
C LEU A 113 15.39 -8.82 -8.93
N ALA A 114 15.62 -7.51 -9.05
CA ALA A 114 16.48 -6.92 -10.06
C ALA A 114 17.97 -7.07 -9.75
N TYR A 115 18.38 -6.93 -8.48
CA TYR A 115 19.78 -6.82 -8.06
C TYR A 115 20.24 -7.94 -7.12
N GLY A 116 19.36 -8.87 -6.77
CA GLY A 116 19.66 -10.01 -5.91
C GLY A 116 19.80 -9.67 -4.42
N ASP A 117 20.23 -10.66 -3.62
CA ASP A 117 20.26 -10.57 -2.15
C ASP A 117 21.34 -9.64 -1.60
N SER A 118 22.32 -9.25 -2.41
CA SER A 118 23.36 -8.28 -2.03
C SER A 118 22.83 -6.86 -1.96
N TRP A 119 21.70 -6.58 -2.61
CA TRP A 119 21.09 -5.26 -2.58
C TRP A 119 20.61 -4.91 -1.15
N LYS A 120 20.90 -3.68 -0.74
CA LYS A 120 20.48 -3.13 0.55
C LYS A 120 19.51 -1.97 0.33
N PHE A 121 18.45 -1.96 1.11
CA PHE A 121 17.50 -0.85 1.09
C PHE A 121 18.16 0.44 1.58
N ASN A 122 18.03 1.49 0.77
CA ASN A 122 18.38 2.85 1.14
C ASN A 122 17.09 3.67 1.21
N TYR A 123 16.85 4.34 2.33
CA TYR A 123 15.64 5.11 2.57
C TYR A 123 15.52 6.30 1.60
N GLU A 124 16.60 7.07 1.43
CA GLU A 124 16.59 8.27 0.58
C GLU A 124 16.45 7.92 -0.91
N ASP A 125 17.02 6.83 -1.37
CA ASP A 125 16.85 6.34 -2.74
C ASP A 125 15.37 5.99 -2.99
N PHE A 126 14.72 5.33 -2.03
CA PHE A 126 13.29 5.06 -2.12
C PHE A 126 12.47 6.35 -2.13
N VAL A 127 12.73 7.28 -1.22
CA VAL A 127 11.98 8.56 -1.14
C VAL A 127 12.11 9.34 -2.44
N LYS A 128 13.32 9.42 -2.99
CA LYS A 128 13.55 10.06 -4.29
C LYS A 128 12.72 9.40 -5.38
N PHE A 129 12.78 8.08 -5.49
CA PHE A 129 12.02 7.31 -6.48
C PHE A 129 10.50 7.53 -6.34
N ASP A 130 9.97 7.44 -5.12
CA ASP A 130 8.55 7.53 -4.84
C ASP A 130 7.99 8.92 -5.17
N LEU A 131 8.72 9.98 -4.82
CA LEU A 131 8.32 11.36 -5.10
C LEU A 131 8.48 11.74 -6.58
N GLU A 132 9.53 11.27 -7.25
CA GLU A 132 9.72 11.50 -8.70
C GLU A 132 8.64 10.82 -9.51
N LYS A 133 8.30 9.56 -9.16
CA LYS A 133 7.21 8.82 -9.80
C LYS A 133 5.87 9.52 -9.61
N ALA A 134 5.55 9.95 -8.40
CA ALA A 134 4.33 10.68 -8.11
C ALA A 134 4.22 11.97 -8.95
N LYS A 135 5.33 12.71 -9.13
CA LYS A 135 5.37 13.89 -9.98
C LYS A 135 5.15 13.55 -11.45
N ALA A 136 5.78 12.50 -11.96
CA ALA A 136 5.65 12.07 -13.34
C ALA A 136 4.21 11.62 -13.66
N GLU A 137 3.60 10.85 -12.76
CA GLU A 137 2.20 10.42 -12.87
C GLU A 137 1.25 11.64 -12.85
N TYR A 138 1.55 12.64 -12.00
CA TYR A 138 0.79 13.88 -11.97
C TYR A 138 0.86 14.65 -13.28
N GLN A 139 2.02 14.79 -13.86
CA GLN A 139 2.16 15.46 -15.14
C GLN A 139 1.45 14.71 -16.28
N ALA A 140 1.63 13.39 -16.35
CA ALA A 140 0.95 12.56 -17.34
C ALA A 140 -0.59 12.64 -17.22
N TYR A 141 -1.11 12.74 -16.01
CA TYR A 141 -2.55 12.95 -15.81
C TYR A 141 -3.01 14.31 -16.29
N LYS A 142 -2.29 15.39 -15.96
CA LYS A 142 -2.61 16.73 -16.45
C LYS A 142 -2.65 16.82 -17.98
N GLU A 143 -1.69 16.17 -18.63
CA GLU A 143 -1.62 16.11 -20.08
C GLU A 143 -2.80 15.35 -20.67
N ARG A 144 -3.24 14.26 -20.00
CA ARG A 144 -4.36 13.44 -20.46
C ARG A 144 -5.73 14.07 -20.19
N TYR A 145 -5.85 14.85 -19.12
CA TYR A 145 -7.11 15.44 -18.65
C TYR A 145 -6.93 16.93 -18.32
N PRO A 146 -6.72 17.79 -19.31
CA PRO A 146 -6.40 19.21 -19.07
C PRO A 146 -7.53 19.97 -18.37
N ASP A 147 -8.79 19.54 -18.56
CA ASP A 147 -9.98 20.20 -18.00
C ASP A 147 -10.44 19.61 -16.65
N ASP A 148 -9.92 18.46 -16.22
CA ASP A 148 -10.27 17.81 -14.96
C ASP A 148 -9.24 18.12 -13.86
N TYR A 149 -8.78 19.36 -13.79
CA TYR A 149 -7.79 19.77 -12.83
C TYR A 149 -8.39 20.01 -11.45
N SER A 150 -8.49 18.94 -10.65
CA SER A 150 -8.81 19.02 -9.24
C SER A 150 -7.56 18.76 -8.41
N THR A 151 -7.12 19.75 -7.64
CA THR A 151 -5.99 19.65 -6.71
C THR A 151 -6.21 18.66 -5.56
N SER A 152 -7.42 18.14 -5.43
CA SER A 152 -7.81 17.21 -4.36
C SER A 152 -7.75 15.73 -4.76
N LYS A 153 -7.58 15.40 -6.04
CA LYS A 153 -7.46 14.00 -6.48
C LYS A 153 -6.03 13.52 -6.32
N ARG A 154 -5.81 12.58 -5.40
CA ARG A 154 -4.54 11.89 -5.23
C ARG A 154 -4.25 10.99 -6.42
N PHE A 155 -3.01 11.10 -6.91
CA PHE A 155 -2.50 10.37 -8.06
C PHE A 155 -2.11 8.95 -7.69
N CYS A 156 -2.96 8.05 -7.62
CA CYS A 156 -2.71 6.60 -7.64
C CYS A 156 -4.04 5.86 -7.79
N ALA A 157 -5.03 6.47 -8.44
CA ALA A 157 -6.20 5.72 -8.82
C ALA A 157 -5.76 4.65 -9.84
N PRO A 158 -6.07 3.37 -9.62
CA PRO A 158 -5.94 2.38 -10.67
C PRO A 158 -6.74 2.87 -11.88
N PRO A 159 -6.34 2.49 -13.11
CA PRO A 159 -7.11 2.83 -14.28
C PRO A 159 -8.57 2.47 -14.02
N ARG A 160 -9.45 3.47 -14.01
CA ARG A 160 -10.88 3.21 -13.94
C ARG A 160 -11.21 2.38 -15.18
N PHE A 161 -11.75 1.20 -14.98
CA PHE A 161 -12.55 0.59 -16.02
C PHE A 161 -13.69 1.56 -16.27
N GLU A 162 -13.65 2.25 -17.40
CA GLU A 162 -14.76 3.06 -17.83
C GLU A 162 -15.92 2.10 -18.01
N ASP A 163 -16.83 2.13 -17.06
CA ASP A 163 -18.11 1.42 -16.94
C ASP A 163 -18.15 -0.11 -17.27
N SER A 164 -19.16 -0.79 -16.76
CA SER A 164 -19.45 -2.19 -17.05
C SER A 164 -19.72 -2.46 -18.53
N ASP A 165 -20.01 -1.42 -19.32
CA ASP A 165 -20.36 -1.53 -20.74
C ASP A 165 -19.13 -1.56 -21.65
N SER A 166 -17.96 -1.15 -21.19
CA SER A 166 -16.71 -1.25 -21.97
C SER A 166 -16.32 -2.72 -22.22
N TRP A 167 -16.60 -3.62 -21.26
CA TRP A 167 -16.44 -5.07 -21.41
C TRP A 167 -17.36 -5.67 -22.48
N GLN A 168 -18.57 -5.18 -22.59
CA GLN A 168 -19.54 -5.65 -23.56
C GLN A 168 -19.22 -5.19 -24.98
N ARG A 169 -18.55 -4.03 -25.12
CA ARG A 169 -18.13 -3.50 -26.45
C ARG A 169 -16.96 -4.25 -27.04
N VAL A 170 -16.02 -4.73 -26.21
CA VAL A 170 -14.81 -5.48 -26.65
C VAL A 170 -15.16 -6.91 -27.05
N ASN A 171 -16.24 -7.49 -26.49
CA ASN A 171 -16.62 -8.88 -26.69
C ASN A 171 -17.81 -9.10 -27.62
N LYS A 172 -18.29 -8.07 -28.34
CA LYS A 172 -19.28 -8.29 -29.40
C LYS A 172 -18.58 -8.89 -30.62
N PRO A 173 -18.99 -10.09 -31.10
CA PRO A 173 -18.49 -10.63 -32.35
C PRO A 173 -18.79 -9.63 -33.47
N ALA A 174 -17.80 -9.35 -34.30
CA ALA A 174 -18.00 -8.58 -35.54
C ALA A 174 -19.10 -9.25 -36.37
N LYS A 175 -20.14 -8.48 -36.75
CA LYS A 175 -21.19 -8.96 -37.67
C LYS A 175 -20.63 -9.06 -39.07
#